data_ace3eba16efa7aa14632125a9ab06e88
#
_entry.id   ace3eba16efa7aa14632125a9ab06e88
#
_cell.length_a   1.000
_cell.length_b   1.000
_cell.length_c   1.000
_cell.angle_alpha   90.00
_cell.angle_beta   90.00
_cell.angle_gamma   90.00
#
_symmetry.space_group_name_H-M   'P 1'
#
loop_
_entity.id
_entity.type
_entity.pdbx_description
1 polymer ?
#
loop_
_entity_poly.entity_id
_entity_poly.type
_entity_poly.pdbx_seq_one_letter_code
_entity_poly.pdbx_strand_id
1 'polypeptide(L)'
;MNKMILALSAAAALSLSASAFASGDAARGAELAKKNNCASCHGADYKTPIDPSYPKLAGQHADYLVHALTAYKRGDKVMNGRNNAIMAGMAQPLSDRDMADIASYLQSLPGPLVIRK
;
A
#
# COMPACT_ATOMS: atom_id res chain seq x y z
N MET A 1 -28.32 25.66 -57.17
CA MET A 1 -28.65 24.57 -56.22
C MET A 1 -27.41 24.29 -55.37
N ASN A 2 -27.41 24.81 -54.18
CA ASN A 2 -26.25 24.75 -53.29
C ASN A 2 -26.29 23.42 -52.52
N LYS A 3 -25.38 22.57 -52.82
CA LYS A 3 -25.15 21.36 -51.98
C LYS A 3 -24.29 21.77 -50.79
N MET A 4 -24.94 21.98 -49.69
CA MET A 4 -24.26 22.11 -48.39
C MET A 4 -23.70 20.78 -47.98
N ILE A 5 -22.39 20.64 -48.01
CA ILE A 5 -21.68 19.51 -47.45
C ILE A 5 -21.53 19.79 -45.95
N LEU A 6 -22.33 19.12 -45.15
CA LEU A 6 -22.13 19.09 -43.69
C LEU A 6 -20.91 18.20 -43.41
N ALA A 7 -19.80 18.82 -43.08
CA ALA A 7 -18.66 18.12 -42.49
C ALA A 7 -18.96 17.81 -41.01
N LEU A 8 -19.29 16.57 -40.73
CA LEU A 8 -19.33 16.05 -39.37
C LEU A 8 -17.91 15.90 -38.85
N SER A 9 -17.45 16.86 -38.07
CA SER A 9 -16.21 16.75 -37.29
C SER A 9 -16.47 15.85 -36.09
N ALA A 10 -16.12 14.58 -36.21
CA ALA A 10 -16.06 13.67 -35.09
C ALA A 10 -14.82 14.01 -34.25
N ALA A 11 -15.02 14.79 -33.20
CA ALA A 11 -14.01 14.97 -32.16
C ALA A 11 -13.90 13.68 -31.37
N ALA A 12 -12.91 12.87 -31.69
CA ALA A 12 -12.54 11.72 -30.86
C ALA A 12 -11.92 12.27 -29.57
N ALA A 13 -12.71 12.31 -28.50
CA ALA A 13 -12.20 12.53 -27.16
C ALA A 13 -11.36 11.31 -26.78
N LEU A 14 -10.04 11.41 -26.88
CA LEU A 14 -9.12 10.49 -26.23
C LEU A 14 -9.27 10.67 -24.72
N SER A 15 -10.07 9.80 -24.11
CA SER A 15 -10.08 9.62 -22.68
C SER A 15 -8.73 9.00 -22.29
N LEU A 16 -7.75 9.80 -21.91
CA LEU A 16 -6.60 9.31 -21.18
C LEU A 16 -7.13 8.81 -19.84
N SER A 17 -7.44 7.52 -19.79
CA SER A 17 -7.56 6.82 -18.52
C SER A 17 -6.16 6.82 -17.90
N ALA A 18 -5.84 7.87 -17.15
CA ALA A 18 -4.76 7.80 -16.20
C ALA A 18 -5.13 6.67 -15.26
N SER A 19 -4.48 5.53 -15.40
CA SER A 19 -4.43 4.52 -14.36
C SER A 19 -3.73 5.21 -13.18
N ALA A 20 -4.52 5.95 -12.38
CA ALA A 20 -4.11 6.26 -11.04
C ALA A 20 -3.83 4.89 -10.43
N PHE A 21 -2.58 4.57 -10.17
CA PHE A 21 -2.25 3.58 -9.17
C PHE A 21 -3.04 4.03 -7.95
N ALA A 22 -4.17 3.37 -7.71
CA ALA A 22 -5.04 3.73 -6.62
C ALA A 22 -4.20 3.58 -5.37
N SER A 23 -3.79 4.71 -4.78
CA SER A 23 -3.25 4.71 -3.43
C SER A 23 -4.27 3.97 -2.60
N GLY A 24 -3.84 3.04 -1.74
CA GLY A 24 -4.74 2.25 -0.92
C GLY A 24 -5.62 3.15 -0.06
N ASP A 25 -6.73 2.62 0.40
CA ASP A 25 -7.65 3.28 1.33
C ASP A 25 -7.08 3.21 2.74
N ALA A 26 -6.59 4.33 3.27
CA ALA A 26 -5.98 4.41 4.60
C ALA A 26 -6.99 4.10 5.72
N ALA A 27 -8.27 4.48 5.57
CA ALA A 27 -9.29 4.18 6.58
C ALA A 27 -9.57 2.67 6.64
N ARG A 28 -9.72 2.02 5.50
CA ARG A 28 -9.84 0.57 5.43
C ARG A 28 -8.56 -0.11 5.90
N GLY A 29 -7.40 0.45 5.61
CA GLY A 29 -6.10 -0.01 6.09
C GLY A 29 -5.99 -0.02 7.61
N ALA A 30 -6.50 1.01 8.29
CA ALA A 30 -6.55 1.07 9.75
C ALA A 30 -7.37 -0.08 10.34
N GLU A 31 -8.55 -0.36 9.77
CA GLU A 31 -9.39 -1.47 10.21
C GLU A 31 -8.73 -2.83 9.96
N LEU A 32 -8.08 -3.00 8.82
CA LEU A 32 -7.33 -4.22 8.51
C LEU A 32 -6.14 -4.43 9.44
N ALA A 33 -5.37 -3.39 9.73
CA ALA A 33 -4.25 -3.45 10.65
C ALA A 33 -4.69 -3.82 12.07
N LYS A 34 -5.83 -3.31 12.52
CA LYS A 34 -6.46 -3.67 13.79
C LYS A 34 -6.93 -5.14 13.77
N LYS A 35 -7.66 -5.55 12.74
CA LYS A 35 -8.16 -6.92 12.58
C LYS A 35 -7.04 -7.95 12.60
N ASN A 36 -5.91 -7.64 12.01
CA ASN A 36 -4.74 -8.52 11.93
C ASN A 36 -3.76 -8.32 13.10
N ASN A 37 -4.09 -7.54 14.12
CA ASN A 37 -3.27 -7.30 15.31
C ASN A 37 -1.84 -6.81 15.02
N CYS A 38 -1.64 -6.02 13.99
CA CYS A 38 -0.31 -5.54 13.61
C CYS A 38 0.37 -4.76 14.75
N ALA A 39 -0.40 -3.94 15.47
CA ALA A 39 0.09 -3.14 16.58
C ALA A 39 0.62 -3.95 17.76
N SER A 40 0.20 -5.20 17.94
CA SER A 40 0.65 -6.04 19.05
C SER A 40 2.16 -6.33 19.02
N CYS A 41 2.76 -6.29 17.84
CA CYS A 41 4.20 -6.48 17.65
C CYS A 41 4.91 -5.17 17.26
N HIS A 42 4.29 -4.37 16.39
CA HIS A 42 4.90 -3.14 15.85
C HIS A 42 4.65 -1.89 16.72
N GLY A 43 3.91 -2.04 17.83
CA GLY A 43 3.55 -0.96 18.73
C GLY A 43 2.23 -0.27 18.35
N ALA A 44 1.54 0.29 19.36
CA ALA A 44 0.26 0.98 19.15
C ALA A 44 0.39 2.20 18.24
N ASP A 45 1.56 2.83 18.21
CA ASP A 45 1.93 3.96 17.37
C ASP A 45 2.69 3.54 16.09
N TYR A 46 2.92 2.25 15.89
CA TYR A 46 3.73 1.66 14.80
C TYR A 46 5.16 2.19 14.69
N LYS A 47 5.67 2.84 15.73
CA LYS A 47 7.06 3.35 15.82
C LYS A 47 7.78 2.95 17.11
N THR A 48 7.07 2.33 18.04
CA THR A 48 7.61 1.79 19.30
C THR A 48 7.30 0.29 19.39
N PRO A 49 8.00 -0.56 18.60
CA PRO A 49 7.76 -1.99 18.59
C PRO A 49 8.09 -2.62 19.96
N ILE A 50 7.49 -3.76 20.24
CA ILE A 50 7.72 -4.50 21.51
C ILE A 50 9.11 -5.14 21.58
N ASP A 51 9.79 -5.29 20.47
CA ASP A 51 11.13 -5.84 20.36
C ASP A 51 11.94 -5.00 19.36
N PRO A 52 13.22 -4.68 19.66
CA PRO A 52 14.05 -3.85 18.76
C PRO A 52 14.34 -4.50 17.40
N SER A 53 14.17 -5.82 17.27
CA SER A 53 14.29 -6.51 15.97
C SER A 53 13.09 -6.30 15.06
N TYR A 54 11.97 -5.84 15.60
CA TYR A 54 10.78 -5.55 14.81
C TYR A 54 10.85 -4.15 14.20
N PRO A 55 10.53 -4.00 12.91
CA PRO A 55 10.67 -2.71 12.25
C PRO A 55 9.61 -1.70 12.70
N LYS A 56 10.01 -0.43 12.71
CA LYS A 56 9.12 0.72 12.82
C LYS A 56 8.44 0.91 11.47
N LEU A 57 7.13 1.07 11.45
CA LEU A 57 6.33 1.12 10.23
C LEU A 57 5.72 2.49 9.96
N ALA A 58 5.44 3.28 11.00
CA ALA A 58 4.80 4.58 10.86
C ALA A 58 5.60 5.53 9.97
N GLY A 59 4.94 6.13 8.99
CA GLY A 59 5.55 7.09 8.06
C GLY A 59 6.41 6.46 6.96
N GLN A 60 6.53 5.13 6.89
CA GLN A 60 7.25 4.45 5.81
C GLN A 60 6.48 4.60 4.49
N HIS A 61 7.19 4.64 3.38
CA HIS A 61 6.60 4.72 2.05
C HIS A 61 5.68 3.52 1.78
N ALA A 62 4.47 3.79 1.29
CA ALA A 62 3.47 2.75 1.06
C ALA A 62 3.92 1.70 0.05
N ASP A 63 4.57 2.09 -1.04
CA ASP A 63 5.11 1.18 -2.04
C ASP A 63 6.16 0.23 -1.44
N TYR A 64 7.06 0.74 -0.58
CA TYR A 64 8.01 -0.10 0.13
C TYR A 64 7.31 -1.12 1.02
N LEU A 65 6.27 -0.70 1.76
CA LEU A 65 5.49 -1.60 2.63
C LEU A 65 4.76 -2.69 1.83
N VAL A 66 4.18 -2.34 0.68
CA VAL A 66 3.55 -3.31 -0.22
C VAL A 66 4.58 -4.33 -0.72
N HIS A 67 5.75 -3.87 -1.17
CA HIS A 67 6.82 -4.77 -1.59
C HIS A 67 7.29 -5.70 -0.47
N ALA A 68 7.43 -5.17 0.75
CA ALA A 68 7.83 -5.96 1.91
C ALA A 68 6.78 -7.04 2.25
N LEU A 69 5.50 -6.69 2.33
CA LEU A 69 4.41 -7.63 2.61
C LEU A 69 4.32 -8.71 1.52
N THR A 70 4.43 -8.30 0.26
CA THR A 70 4.45 -9.24 -0.88
C THR A 70 5.63 -10.21 -0.79
N ALA A 71 6.81 -9.71 -0.43
CA ALA A 71 8.00 -10.55 -0.28
C ALA A 71 7.86 -11.56 0.88
N TYR A 72 7.26 -11.17 2.00
CA TYR A 72 6.95 -12.10 3.09
C TYR A 72 5.91 -13.14 2.68
N LYS A 73 4.89 -12.73 1.92
CA LYS A 73 3.87 -13.66 1.42
C LYS A 73 4.46 -14.70 0.46
N ARG A 74 5.45 -14.32 -0.34
CA ARG A 74 6.19 -15.24 -1.22
C ARG A 74 7.08 -16.20 -0.45
N GLY A 75 7.56 -15.80 0.71
CA GLY A 75 8.47 -16.60 1.56
C GLY A 75 9.89 -16.70 1.02
N ASP A 76 10.67 -17.60 1.63
CA ASP A 76 12.10 -17.77 1.38
C ASP A 76 12.44 -18.66 0.18
N LYS A 77 11.44 -19.31 -0.42
CA LYS A 77 11.64 -20.26 -1.52
C LYS A 77 11.81 -19.62 -2.90
N VAL A 78 11.70 -18.30 -2.97
CA VAL A 78 11.80 -17.54 -4.22
C VAL A 78 12.82 -16.41 -4.08
N MET A 79 13.48 -16.07 -5.19
CA MET A 79 14.60 -15.12 -5.20
C MET A 79 14.22 -13.72 -4.64
N ASN A 80 12.96 -13.31 -4.78
CA ASN A 80 12.45 -12.00 -4.31
C ASN A 80 11.59 -12.12 -3.05
N GLY A 81 11.72 -13.22 -2.30
CA GLY A 81 11.01 -13.43 -1.05
C GLY A 81 11.80 -12.95 0.16
N ARG A 82 11.11 -12.89 1.30
CA ARG A 82 11.72 -12.61 2.61
C ARG A 82 11.52 -13.78 3.53
N ASN A 83 12.58 -14.12 4.28
CA ASN A 83 12.56 -15.20 5.27
C ASN A 83 12.22 -14.62 6.65
N ASN A 84 10.97 -14.69 7.03
CA ASN A 84 10.51 -14.49 8.40
C ASN A 84 9.18 -15.22 8.59
N ALA A 85 9.20 -16.28 9.40
CA ALA A 85 8.04 -17.15 9.58
C ALA A 85 6.81 -16.42 10.16
N ILE A 86 7.02 -15.47 11.07
CA ILE A 86 5.93 -14.69 11.69
C ILE A 86 5.27 -13.81 10.62
N MET A 87 6.07 -13.00 9.93
CA MET A 87 5.53 -12.09 8.91
C MET A 87 4.99 -12.85 7.70
N ALA A 88 5.57 -13.99 7.32
CA ALA A 88 5.00 -14.84 6.28
C ALA A 88 3.58 -15.29 6.64
N GLY A 89 3.37 -15.75 7.87
CA GLY A 89 2.04 -16.12 8.37
C GLY A 89 1.06 -14.94 8.40
N MET A 90 1.54 -13.76 8.80
CA MET A 90 0.70 -12.54 8.84
C MET A 90 0.33 -12.04 7.45
N ALA A 91 1.19 -12.17 6.46
CA ALA A 91 0.96 -11.71 5.10
C ALA A 91 0.09 -12.68 4.26
N GLN A 92 0.06 -13.97 4.58
CA GLN A 92 -0.66 -14.98 3.80
C GLN A 92 -2.14 -14.65 3.55
N PRO A 93 -2.94 -14.22 4.54
CA PRO A 93 -4.36 -13.95 4.34
C PRO A 93 -4.65 -12.62 3.62
N LEU A 94 -3.64 -11.77 3.43
CA LEU A 94 -3.82 -10.45 2.84
C LEU A 94 -3.89 -10.53 1.31
N SER A 95 -4.90 -9.91 0.72
CA SER A 95 -4.94 -9.65 -0.72
C SER A 95 -4.00 -8.50 -1.10
N ASP A 96 -3.72 -8.33 -2.38
CA ASP A 96 -2.92 -7.19 -2.87
C ASP A 96 -3.56 -5.86 -2.48
N ARG A 97 -4.90 -5.77 -2.52
CA ARG A 97 -5.64 -4.61 -2.07
C ARG A 97 -5.50 -4.40 -0.57
N ASP A 98 -5.58 -5.45 0.24
CA ASP A 98 -5.39 -5.34 1.69
C ASP A 98 -4.00 -4.79 2.03
N MET A 99 -2.97 -5.28 1.35
CA MET A 99 -1.59 -4.80 1.52
C MET A 99 -1.45 -3.33 1.13
N ALA A 100 -2.07 -2.90 0.03
CA ALA A 100 -2.07 -1.49 -0.39
C ALA A 100 -2.78 -0.58 0.61
N ASP A 101 -3.91 -1.00 1.14
CA ASP A 101 -4.70 -0.23 2.11
C ASP A 101 -3.96 -0.11 3.45
N ILE A 102 -3.41 -1.21 3.97
CA ILE A 102 -2.58 -1.20 5.19
C ILE A 102 -1.36 -0.29 5.00
N ALA A 103 -0.69 -0.39 3.85
CA ALA A 103 0.48 0.42 3.54
C ALA A 103 0.14 1.92 3.49
N SER A 104 -0.99 2.30 2.88
CA SER A 104 -1.48 3.68 2.87
C SER A 104 -1.77 4.20 4.27
N TYR A 105 -2.38 3.39 5.12
CA TYR A 105 -2.61 3.76 6.52
C TYR A 105 -1.30 4.01 7.26
N LEU A 106 -0.35 3.07 7.19
CA LEU A 106 0.93 3.19 7.89
C LEU A 106 1.76 4.38 7.40
N GLN A 107 1.75 4.66 6.08
CA GLN A 107 2.40 5.85 5.52
C GLN A 107 1.80 7.15 6.07
N SER A 108 0.50 7.20 6.33
CA SER A 108 -0.20 8.38 6.83
C SER A 108 0.12 8.72 8.30
N LEU A 109 0.69 7.78 9.04
CA LEU A 109 1.03 7.97 10.45
C LEU A 109 2.30 8.80 10.62
N PRO A 110 2.41 9.61 11.71
CA PRO A 110 3.63 10.34 12.01
C PRO A 110 4.80 9.37 12.21
N GLY A 111 5.81 9.47 11.36
CA GLY A 111 7.02 8.65 11.43
C GLY A 111 7.99 9.08 12.54
N PRO A 112 9.06 8.28 12.78
CA PRO A 112 10.09 8.62 13.77
C PRO A 112 10.97 9.79 13.32
N LEU A 113 10.98 10.10 12.04
CA LEU A 113 11.75 11.22 11.49
C LEU A 113 10.85 12.45 11.37
N VAL A 114 11.02 13.41 12.25
CA VAL A 114 10.36 14.70 12.17
C VAL A 114 11.30 15.70 11.51
N ILE A 115 10.95 16.13 10.30
CA ILE A 115 11.64 17.28 9.68
C ILE A 115 11.11 18.53 10.36
N ARG A 116 11.91 19.12 11.25
CA ARG A 116 11.63 20.46 11.77
C ARG A 116 11.99 21.47 10.68
N LYS A 117 10.97 22.19 10.21
CA LYS A 117 11.17 23.38 9.36
C LYS A 117 11.55 24.56 10.22
#